data_0e6861e108127ca1cd51af25ab082536
#
_entry.id   0e6861e108127ca1cd51af25ab082536
#
_cell.length_a   1.000
_cell.length_b   1.000
_cell.length_c   1.000
_cell.angle_alpha   90.00
_cell.angle_beta   90.00
_cell.angle_gamma   90.00
#
_symmetry.space_group_name_H-M   'P 1'
#
loop_
_entity.id
_entity.type
_entity.pdbx_description
1 polymer ?
#
loop_
_entity_poly.entity_id
_entity_poly.type
_entity_poly.pdbx_seq_one_letter_code
_entity_poly.pdbx_strand_id
1 'polypeptide(L)'
;YGLDSIANMVYVFQSEFLSSRPRHVKLMDGGDSAVLLKGDSGLLTASGLFKPAYYAHLILSKFQGELIAYDPNYVAIRTTGDRPCYLIAVLNYNDSTSRICTGAAALGEVQEAIERYRDELELNISLYGLSGTFSIKKYSFDHSDTLFDFLERIGFPKEYDSPMDFDLNYYTAPKTDVFTEEVNQTLHLNFSVIGTGLQMAVVESLPG
;
A
#
# COMPACT_ATOMS: atom_id res chain seq x y z
N TYR A 1 -8.28 -11.43 -7.01
CA TYR A 1 -8.07 -11.51 -5.55
C TYR A 1 -6.98 -10.54 -5.09
N GLY A 2 -5.68 -10.85 -5.28
CA GLY A 2 -4.58 -9.95 -4.92
C GLY A 2 -4.53 -8.68 -5.76
N LEU A 3 -4.77 -8.79 -7.05
CA LEU A 3 -4.81 -7.64 -7.97
C LEU A 3 -5.85 -6.60 -7.60
N ASP A 4 -7.01 -7.01 -7.11
CA ASP A 4 -8.07 -6.08 -6.70
C ASP A 4 -7.64 -5.23 -5.49
N SER A 5 -7.03 -5.85 -4.49
CA SER A 5 -6.50 -5.11 -3.34
C SER A 5 -5.37 -4.15 -3.74
N ILE A 6 -4.49 -4.56 -4.64
CA ILE A 6 -3.39 -3.76 -5.16
C ILE A 6 -3.92 -2.65 -6.08
N ALA A 7 -4.91 -2.95 -6.92
CA ALA A 7 -5.60 -1.98 -7.74
C ALA A 7 -6.25 -0.87 -6.92
N ASN A 8 -6.88 -1.23 -5.81
CA ASN A 8 -7.41 -0.26 -4.86
C ASN A 8 -6.30 0.62 -4.24
N MET A 9 -5.14 0.06 -3.92
CA MET A 9 -4.01 0.85 -3.42
C MET A 9 -3.50 1.87 -4.44
N VAL A 10 -3.35 1.45 -5.71
CA VAL A 10 -2.97 2.37 -6.81
C VAL A 10 -3.98 3.50 -6.93
N TYR A 11 -5.26 3.15 -6.93
CA TYR A 11 -6.35 4.11 -7.03
C TYR A 11 -6.37 5.10 -5.87
N VAL A 12 -6.16 4.62 -4.65
CA VAL A 12 -6.06 5.45 -3.44
C VAL A 12 -4.88 6.42 -3.56
N PHE A 13 -3.71 5.90 -3.89
CA PHE A 13 -2.50 6.70 -4.03
C PHE A 13 -2.70 7.85 -5.02
N GLN A 14 -3.20 7.55 -6.21
CA GLN A 14 -3.47 8.57 -7.22
C GLN A 14 -4.59 9.53 -6.79
N SER A 15 -5.61 9.04 -6.10
CA SER A 15 -6.75 9.87 -5.74
C SER A 15 -6.49 10.81 -4.59
N GLU A 16 -5.75 10.38 -3.59
CA GLU A 16 -5.48 11.18 -2.40
C GLU A 16 -4.43 12.27 -2.67
N PHE A 17 -3.43 11.97 -3.48
CA PHE A 17 -2.28 12.86 -3.69
C PHE A 17 -2.27 13.61 -5.02
N LEU A 18 -2.85 13.05 -6.07
CA LEU A 18 -2.80 13.66 -7.41
C LEU A 18 -4.13 14.28 -7.86
N SER A 19 -5.18 14.15 -7.08
CA SER A 19 -6.51 14.66 -7.44
C SER A 19 -7.10 15.55 -6.33
N SER A 20 -7.53 16.74 -6.70
CA SER A 20 -8.25 17.67 -5.81
C SER A 20 -9.74 17.30 -5.59
N ARG A 21 -10.20 16.17 -6.09
CA ARG A 21 -11.62 15.78 -6.00
C ARG A 21 -11.83 14.83 -4.83
N PRO A 22 -12.76 15.14 -3.90
CA PRO A 22 -13.16 14.19 -2.88
C PRO A 22 -13.70 12.93 -3.57
N ARG A 23 -13.23 11.77 -3.17
CA ARG A 23 -13.68 10.48 -3.71
C ARG A 23 -14.48 9.73 -2.68
N HIS A 24 -15.49 9.04 -3.15
CA HIS A 24 -16.23 8.11 -2.32
C HIS A 24 -15.46 6.80 -2.25
N VAL A 25 -14.98 6.48 -1.05
CA VAL A 25 -14.35 5.20 -0.77
C VAL A 25 -15.45 4.24 -0.30
N LYS A 26 -15.60 3.12 -1.00
CA LYS A 26 -16.52 2.07 -0.60
C LYS A 26 -15.91 1.32 0.58
N LEU A 27 -16.63 1.29 1.71
CA LEU A 27 -16.11 0.65 2.91
C LEU A 27 -16.05 -0.87 2.78
N MET A 28 -17.10 -1.50 2.25
CA MET A 28 -17.28 -2.94 2.25
C MET A 28 -17.69 -3.45 0.88
N ASP A 29 -17.17 -4.61 0.49
CA ASP A 29 -17.62 -5.29 -0.73
C ASP A 29 -19.10 -5.66 -0.63
N GLY A 30 -19.80 -5.62 -1.77
CA GLY A 30 -21.17 -6.11 -1.85
C GLY A 30 -21.21 -7.60 -2.14
N GLY A 31 -22.21 -8.31 -1.62
CA GLY A 31 -22.50 -9.69 -1.96
C GLY A 31 -22.52 -10.65 -0.77
N ASP A 32 -22.42 -11.94 -1.06
CA ASP A 32 -22.46 -13.01 -0.07
C ASP A 32 -21.17 -13.03 0.75
N SER A 33 -21.30 -13.03 2.07
CA SER A 33 -20.18 -13.12 3.01
C SER A 33 -19.46 -14.48 2.97
N ALA A 34 -20.07 -15.51 2.40
CA ALA A 34 -19.44 -16.81 2.21
C ALA A 34 -18.34 -16.78 1.13
N VAL A 35 -18.36 -15.79 0.24
CA VAL A 35 -17.30 -15.61 -0.77
C VAL A 35 -16.18 -14.80 -0.16
N LEU A 36 -15.04 -15.43 0.10
CA LEU A 36 -13.91 -14.85 0.80
C LEU A 36 -13.41 -13.56 0.12
N LEU A 37 -13.23 -13.59 -1.18
CA LEU A 37 -12.71 -12.46 -1.96
C LEU A 37 -13.46 -12.35 -3.30
N LYS A 38 -14.39 -11.43 -3.37
CA LYS A 38 -15.19 -11.22 -4.58
C LYS A 38 -14.47 -10.41 -5.65
N GLY A 39 -13.43 -9.66 -5.29
CA GLY A 39 -12.77 -8.77 -6.23
C GLY A 39 -13.54 -7.47 -6.47
N ASP A 40 -14.16 -6.90 -5.46
CA ASP A 40 -14.87 -5.61 -5.52
C ASP A 40 -14.01 -4.48 -4.90
N SER A 41 -14.41 -3.23 -5.08
CA SER A 41 -13.67 -2.02 -4.73
C SER A 41 -13.76 -1.59 -3.25
N GLY A 42 -14.33 -2.41 -2.38
CA GLY A 42 -14.39 -2.13 -0.94
C GLY A 42 -13.02 -2.21 -0.25
N LEU A 43 -12.87 -1.51 0.87
CA LEU A 43 -11.71 -1.62 1.75
C LEU A 43 -11.74 -2.89 2.59
N LEU A 44 -12.95 -3.41 2.83
CA LEU A 44 -13.21 -4.68 3.51
C LEU A 44 -13.89 -5.64 2.54
N THR A 45 -13.66 -6.94 2.77
CA THR A 45 -14.48 -7.98 2.12
C THR A 45 -15.92 -7.96 2.63
N ALA A 46 -16.82 -8.69 1.98
CA ALA A 46 -18.19 -8.85 2.46
C ALA A 46 -18.28 -9.53 3.85
N SER A 47 -17.28 -10.32 4.23
CA SER A 47 -17.14 -10.95 5.54
C SER A 47 -16.49 -10.04 6.60
N GLY A 48 -16.04 -8.83 6.22
CA GLY A 48 -15.40 -7.86 7.14
C GLY A 48 -13.89 -7.99 7.26
N LEU A 49 -13.24 -8.79 6.42
CA LEU A 49 -11.78 -8.90 6.39
C LEU A 49 -11.17 -7.60 5.84
N PHE A 50 -10.18 -7.04 6.54
CA PHE A 50 -9.46 -5.85 6.08
C PHE A 50 -8.58 -6.18 4.89
N LYS A 51 -8.75 -5.44 3.79
CA LYS A 51 -7.88 -5.53 2.62
C LYS A 51 -6.62 -4.67 2.80
N PRO A 52 -5.53 -4.91 2.05
CA PRO A 52 -4.34 -4.05 2.10
C PRO A 52 -4.64 -2.56 1.89
N ALA A 53 -5.60 -2.23 1.02
CA ALA A 53 -6.06 -0.86 0.79
C ALA A 53 -6.61 -0.18 2.05
N TYR A 54 -7.25 -0.91 2.96
CA TYR A 54 -7.71 -0.37 4.25
C TYR A 54 -6.53 0.14 5.09
N TYR A 55 -5.49 -0.65 5.21
CA TYR A 55 -4.30 -0.26 5.98
C TYR A 55 -3.55 0.90 5.34
N ALA A 56 -3.46 0.94 4.01
CA ALA A 56 -2.89 2.07 3.30
C ALA A 56 -3.65 3.36 3.61
N HIS A 57 -4.98 3.36 3.53
CA HIS A 57 -5.81 4.50 3.91
C HIS A 57 -5.64 4.88 5.39
N LEU A 58 -5.60 3.90 6.30
CA LEU A 58 -5.44 4.13 7.71
C LEU A 58 -4.11 4.83 8.03
N ILE A 59 -3.03 4.42 7.37
CA ILE A 59 -1.71 5.04 7.54
C ILE A 59 -1.72 6.43 6.95
N LEU A 60 -2.19 6.60 5.72
CA LEU A 60 -2.23 7.89 5.03
C LEU A 60 -3.14 8.90 5.74
N SER A 61 -4.25 8.46 6.34
CA SER A 61 -5.17 9.35 7.06
C SER A 61 -4.56 10.03 8.29
N LYS A 62 -3.47 9.50 8.82
CA LYS A 62 -2.75 10.07 9.97
C LYS A 62 -1.82 11.22 9.57
N PHE A 63 -1.58 11.41 8.28
CA PHE A 63 -0.64 12.39 7.77
C PHE A 63 -1.38 13.56 7.13
N GLN A 64 -1.32 14.69 7.81
CA GLN A 64 -1.69 15.99 7.28
C GLN A 64 -0.42 16.83 7.18
N GLY A 65 -0.14 17.38 6.01
CA GLY A 65 1.09 18.12 5.86
C GLY A 65 1.27 18.70 4.47
N GLU A 66 2.49 19.08 4.19
CA GLU A 66 2.93 19.66 2.92
C GLU A 66 3.47 18.56 2.02
N LEU A 67 3.00 18.54 0.78
CA LEU A 67 3.57 17.69 -0.27
C LEU A 67 4.93 18.30 -0.67
N ILE A 68 6.03 17.60 -0.36
CA ILE A 68 7.38 18.10 -0.62
C ILE A 68 7.99 17.56 -1.91
N ALA A 69 7.58 16.37 -2.34
CA ALA A 69 8.01 15.79 -3.61
C ALA A 69 7.01 14.74 -4.09
N TYR A 70 6.88 14.57 -5.39
CA TYR A 70 6.09 13.49 -6.00
C TYR A 70 6.55 13.17 -7.41
N ASP A 71 6.20 11.96 -7.82
CA ASP A 71 6.45 11.38 -9.14
C ASP A 71 5.42 10.25 -9.34
N PRO A 72 5.21 9.67 -10.52
CA PRO A 72 4.28 8.55 -10.69
C PRO A 72 4.48 7.37 -9.74
N ASN A 73 5.70 7.19 -9.24
CA ASN A 73 6.07 6.06 -8.40
C ASN A 73 6.26 6.42 -6.93
N TYR A 74 6.27 7.69 -6.55
CA TYR A 74 6.39 8.05 -5.13
C TYR A 74 5.71 9.38 -4.79
N VAL A 75 5.43 9.53 -3.50
CA VAL A 75 5.03 10.79 -2.87
C VAL A 75 5.76 10.94 -1.55
N ALA A 76 6.18 12.17 -1.25
CA ALA A 76 6.76 12.53 0.04
C ALA A 76 6.02 13.71 0.65
N ILE A 77 5.59 13.55 1.91
CA ILE A 77 4.83 14.52 2.68
C ILE A 77 5.62 14.84 3.95
N ARG A 78 5.64 16.11 4.31
CA ARG A 78 6.15 16.59 5.60
C ARG A 78 4.99 17.11 6.45
N THR A 79 4.86 16.61 7.67
CA THR A 79 3.83 17.12 8.59
C THR A 79 4.19 18.53 9.08
N THR A 80 3.16 19.32 9.35
CA THR A 80 3.31 20.65 9.96
C THR A 80 3.29 20.50 11.49
N GLY A 81 4.35 20.93 12.18
CA GLY A 81 4.45 20.85 13.64
C GLY A 81 5.87 21.08 14.14
N ASP A 82 6.04 21.15 15.47
CA ASP A 82 7.34 21.40 16.11
C ASP A 82 8.35 20.26 15.86
N ARG A 83 7.86 19.06 15.61
CA ARG A 83 8.67 17.91 15.23
C ARG A 83 8.23 17.41 13.85
N PRO A 84 9.01 17.70 12.82
CA PRO A 84 8.66 17.25 11.49
C PRO A 84 8.69 15.71 11.41
N CYS A 85 7.59 15.17 10.93
CA CYS A 85 7.49 13.77 10.53
C CYS A 85 7.40 13.73 9.00
N TYR A 86 8.05 12.77 8.39
CA TYR A 86 8.00 12.57 6.94
C TYR A 86 7.29 11.25 6.65
N LEU A 87 6.36 11.29 5.72
CA LEU A 87 5.77 10.11 5.10
C LEU A 87 6.29 10.03 3.67
N ILE A 88 6.89 8.91 3.34
CA ILE A 88 7.26 8.55 1.98
C ILE A 88 6.45 7.32 1.60
N ALA A 89 5.71 7.41 0.50
CA ALA A 89 5.00 6.26 -0.08
C ALA A 89 5.55 6.00 -1.47
N VAL A 90 5.94 4.75 -1.73
CA VAL A 90 6.50 4.29 -3.00
C VAL A 90 5.59 3.21 -3.56
N LEU A 91 5.19 3.37 -4.81
CA LEU A 91 4.25 2.53 -5.51
C LEU A 91 4.88 2.03 -6.81
N ASN A 92 4.89 0.74 -7.02
CA ASN A 92 5.25 0.17 -8.32
C ASN A 92 4.04 0.24 -9.26
N TYR A 93 3.90 1.41 -9.90
CA TYR A 93 2.78 1.71 -10.79
C TYR A 93 3.07 1.29 -12.22
N ASN A 94 2.06 0.74 -12.89
CA ASN A 94 2.06 0.58 -14.34
C ASN A 94 0.66 0.86 -14.94
N ASP A 95 0.64 1.23 -16.23
CA ASP A 95 -0.60 1.59 -16.94
C ASP A 95 -1.57 0.41 -17.07
N SER A 96 -1.07 -0.81 -17.17
CA SER A 96 -1.89 -2.04 -17.25
C SER A 96 -2.70 -2.22 -15.96
N THR A 97 -2.09 -1.97 -14.79
CA THR A 97 -2.80 -2.01 -13.51
C THR A 97 -3.90 -0.95 -13.45
N SER A 98 -3.62 0.26 -13.92
CA SER A 98 -4.63 1.34 -13.98
C SER A 98 -5.84 0.96 -14.84
N ARG A 99 -5.62 0.32 -15.98
CA ARG A 99 -6.71 -0.14 -16.87
C ARG A 99 -7.56 -1.23 -16.24
N ILE A 100 -6.94 -2.17 -15.52
CA ILE A 100 -7.65 -3.20 -14.75
C ILE A 100 -8.54 -2.55 -13.69
N CYS A 101 -8.02 -1.58 -12.95
CA CYS A 101 -8.78 -0.84 -11.93
C CYS A 101 -9.99 -0.11 -12.49
N THR A 102 -9.91 0.39 -13.71
CA THR A 102 -11.00 1.12 -14.37
C THR A 102 -11.98 0.20 -15.10
N GLY A 103 -11.75 -1.11 -15.12
CA GLY A 103 -12.54 -2.07 -15.87
C GLY A 103 -12.39 -1.99 -17.39
N ALA A 104 -11.37 -1.28 -17.87
CA ALA A 104 -11.13 -1.04 -19.29
C ALA A 104 -10.18 -2.06 -19.94
N ALA A 105 -9.71 -3.04 -19.17
CA ALA A 105 -8.73 -4.02 -19.64
C ALA A 105 -9.39 -5.17 -20.43
N ALA A 106 -8.82 -5.50 -21.58
CA ALA A 106 -9.12 -6.73 -22.29
C ALA A 106 -8.49 -7.95 -21.58
N LEU A 107 -8.99 -9.16 -21.84
CA LEU A 107 -8.49 -10.37 -21.17
C LEU A 107 -6.96 -10.57 -21.33
N GLY A 108 -6.41 -10.28 -22.51
CA GLY A 108 -4.96 -10.35 -22.75
C GLY A 108 -4.16 -9.35 -21.93
N GLU A 109 -4.69 -8.15 -21.70
CA GLU A 109 -4.06 -7.13 -20.85
C GLU A 109 -4.07 -7.53 -19.37
N VAL A 110 -5.10 -8.23 -18.91
CA VAL A 110 -5.15 -8.79 -17.56
C VAL A 110 -4.07 -9.85 -17.37
N GLN A 111 -3.87 -10.73 -18.34
CA GLN A 111 -2.82 -11.74 -18.30
C GLN A 111 -1.42 -11.09 -18.29
N GLU A 112 -1.18 -10.12 -19.16
CA GLU A 112 0.08 -9.38 -19.21
C GLU A 112 0.36 -8.65 -17.89
N ALA A 113 -0.66 -8.05 -17.27
CA ALA A 113 -0.53 -7.41 -15.98
C ALA A 113 -0.18 -8.39 -14.85
N ILE A 114 -0.74 -9.60 -14.88
CA ILE A 114 -0.41 -10.69 -13.93
C ILE A 114 1.04 -11.14 -14.12
N GLU A 115 1.51 -11.28 -15.35
CA GLU A 115 2.90 -11.64 -15.66
C GLU A 115 3.88 -10.56 -15.19
N ARG A 116 3.58 -9.28 -15.41
CA ARG A 116 4.37 -8.13 -14.92
C ARG A 116 4.22 -7.87 -13.42
N TYR A 117 3.34 -8.56 -12.77
CA TYR A 117 3.10 -8.43 -11.33
C TYR A 117 4.34 -8.75 -10.47
N ARG A 118 5.33 -9.42 -11.03
CA ARG A 118 6.61 -9.77 -10.37
C ARG A 118 7.75 -8.81 -10.70
N ASP A 119 7.52 -7.78 -11.50
CA ASP A 119 8.52 -6.76 -11.78
C ASP A 119 8.87 -6.03 -10.47
N GLU A 120 10.13 -5.78 -10.26
CA GLU A 120 10.65 -5.09 -9.09
C GLU A 120 10.97 -3.64 -9.41
N LEU A 121 10.47 -2.73 -8.57
CA LEU A 121 10.87 -1.33 -8.56
C LEU A 121 11.85 -1.09 -7.41
N GLU A 122 13.09 -0.76 -7.73
CA GLU A 122 14.05 -0.25 -6.76
C GLU A 122 14.09 1.27 -6.80
N LEU A 123 13.90 1.92 -5.65
CA LEU A 123 13.93 3.36 -5.53
C LEU A 123 14.71 3.78 -4.28
N ASN A 124 15.66 4.71 -4.47
CA ASN A 124 16.44 5.30 -3.39
C ASN A 124 16.03 6.76 -3.21
N ILE A 125 15.49 7.08 -2.02
CA ILE A 125 15.02 8.42 -1.68
C ILE A 125 15.93 9.00 -0.59
N SER A 126 16.39 10.24 -0.79
CA SER A 126 17.23 10.94 0.17
C SER A 126 16.50 12.16 0.74
N LEU A 127 16.40 12.22 2.06
CA LEU A 127 15.92 13.38 2.79
C LEU A 127 17.11 14.21 3.28
N TYR A 128 17.20 15.46 2.84
CA TYR A 128 18.30 16.36 3.14
C TYR A 128 17.99 17.32 4.28
N GLY A 129 19.03 17.81 4.95
CA GLY A 129 18.91 18.81 6.01
C GLY A 129 18.41 18.23 7.33
N LEU A 130 18.53 16.92 7.52
CA LEU A 130 18.16 16.22 8.75
C LEU A 130 19.38 16.05 9.66
N SER A 131 19.18 16.22 10.98
CA SER A 131 20.22 15.99 11.99
C SER A 131 19.60 15.47 13.27
N GLY A 132 20.23 14.45 13.87
CA GLY A 132 19.78 13.79 15.10
C GLY A 132 19.35 12.36 14.88
N THR A 133 18.65 11.79 15.86
CA THR A 133 18.16 10.40 15.81
C THR A 133 16.74 10.35 15.29
N PHE A 134 16.51 9.47 14.34
CA PHE A 134 15.19 9.27 13.74
C PHE A 134 14.71 7.82 13.94
N SER A 135 13.43 7.68 14.23
CA SER A 135 12.71 6.40 14.13
C SER A 135 12.15 6.27 12.72
N ILE A 136 12.45 5.18 12.06
CA ILE A 136 11.96 4.85 10.73
C ILE A 136 11.06 3.61 10.86
N LYS A 137 9.79 3.77 10.48
CA LYS A 137 8.82 2.68 10.42
C LYS A 137 8.41 2.44 8.99
N LYS A 138 8.80 1.28 8.45
CA LYS A 138 8.45 0.86 7.09
C LYS A 138 7.27 -0.10 7.11
N TYR A 139 6.36 0.09 6.17
CA TYR A 139 5.22 -0.77 5.90
C TYR A 139 5.31 -1.28 4.48
N SER A 140 5.16 -2.58 4.29
CA SER A 140 5.21 -3.22 2.97
C SER A 140 3.88 -3.91 2.68
N PHE A 141 3.37 -3.64 1.48
CA PHE A 141 2.17 -4.24 0.88
C PHE A 141 2.53 -4.72 -0.52
N ASP A 142 3.44 -5.64 -0.64
CA ASP A 142 3.85 -6.17 -1.94
C ASP A 142 3.47 -7.64 -2.12
N HIS A 143 3.81 -8.21 -3.27
CA HIS A 143 3.44 -9.58 -3.62
C HIS A 143 3.95 -10.61 -2.61
N SER A 144 5.12 -10.39 -2.01
CA SER A 144 5.75 -11.36 -1.13
C SER A 144 5.16 -11.37 0.29
N ASP A 145 4.52 -10.29 0.71
CA ASP A 145 4.10 -10.05 2.09
C ASP A 145 2.60 -9.69 2.21
N THR A 146 1.77 -10.04 1.22
CA THR A 146 0.35 -9.72 1.21
C THR A 146 -0.53 -10.95 1.34
N LEU A 147 -1.83 -10.71 1.51
CA LEU A 147 -2.87 -11.75 1.44
C LEU A 147 -2.76 -12.61 0.17
N PHE A 148 -2.20 -12.08 -0.93
CA PHE A 148 -2.02 -12.83 -2.17
C PHE A 148 -1.06 -14.02 -1.99
N ASP A 149 0.11 -13.82 -1.39
CA ASP A 149 1.06 -14.90 -1.11
C ASP A 149 0.44 -16.00 -0.22
N PHE A 150 -0.33 -15.59 0.79
CA PHE A 150 -1.07 -16.55 1.61
C PHE A 150 -2.10 -17.33 0.79
N LEU A 151 -2.91 -16.65 -0.02
CA LEU A 151 -3.93 -17.30 -0.85
C LEU A 151 -3.32 -18.22 -1.91
N GLU A 152 -2.20 -17.84 -2.52
CA GLU A 152 -1.46 -18.67 -3.45
C GLU A 152 -1.03 -19.99 -2.78
N ARG A 153 -0.48 -19.91 -1.56
CA ARG A 153 -0.06 -21.10 -0.78
C ARG A 153 -1.19 -22.05 -0.44
N ILE A 154 -2.39 -21.53 -0.17
CA ILE A 154 -3.57 -22.36 0.14
C ILE A 154 -4.44 -22.71 -1.08
N GLY A 155 -4.01 -22.33 -2.31
CA GLY A 155 -4.64 -22.70 -3.56
C GLY A 155 -5.91 -21.90 -3.90
N PHE A 156 -6.05 -20.66 -3.46
CA PHE A 156 -7.17 -19.75 -3.75
C PHE A 156 -8.55 -20.40 -3.51
N PRO A 157 -8.91 -20.80 -2.30
CA PRO A 157 -10.20 -21.43 -2.02
C PRO A 157 -11.35 -20.48 -2.38
N LYS A 158 -12.40 -21.04 -3.00
CA LYS A 158 -13.60 -20.27 -3.41
C LYS A 158 -14.53 -19.96 -2.24
N GLU A 159 -14.59 -20.87 -1.29
CA GLU A 159 -15.44 -20.78 -0.10
C GLU A 159 -14.57 -21.01 1.13
N TYR A 160 -14.94 -20.36 2.23
CA TYR A 160 -14.20 -20.41 3.46
C TYR A 160 -15.10 -20.77 4.63
N ASP A 161 -14.72 -21.79 5.40
CA ASP A 161 -15.39 -22.13 6.66
C ASP A 161 -14.87 -21.23 7.80
N SER A 162 -15.79 -20.64 8.48
CA SER A 162 -15.75 -19.53 9.42
C SER A 162 -14.69 -19.44 10.55
N PRO A 163 -13.92 -20.45 10.97
CA PRO A 163 -12.99 -20.27 12.10
C PRO A 163 -11.69 -19.53 11.78
N MET A 164 -11.39 -19.28 10.51
CA MET A 164 -10.12 -18.69 10.08
C MET A 164 -10.10 -17.14 9.93
N ASP A 165 -11.21 -16.44 10.19
CA ASP A 165 -11.31 -14.99 9.98
C ASP A 165 -10.28 -14.19 10.80
N PHE A 166 -9.92 -14.66 12.00
CA PHE A 166 -8.92 -14.00 12.84
C PHE A 166 -7.49 -14.16 12.30
N ASP A 167 -7.17 -15.31 11.76
CA ASP A 167 -5.83 -15.56 11.21
C ASP A 167 -5.63 -14.82 9.89
N LEU A 168 -6.70 -14.65 9.08
CA LEU A 168 -6.62 -13.92 7.82
C LEU A 168 -6.31 -12.44 7.97
N ASN A 169 -6.82 -11.77 9.00
CA ASN A 169 -6.48 -10.39 9.28
C ASN A 169 -4.98 -10.19 9.55
N TYR A 170 -4.29 -11.18 10.09
CA TYR A 170 -2.85 -11.15 10.25
C TYR A 170 -2.12 -11.09 8.89
N TYR A 171 -2.61 -11.85 7.90
CA TYR A 171 -2.00 -11.90 6.56
C TYR A 171 -2.39 -10.71 5.67
N THR A 172 -3.42 -9.96 6.03
CA THR A 172 -3.79 -8.73 5.29
C THR A 172 -3.07 -7.50 5.81
N ALA A 173 -2.54 -7.56 7.04
CA ALA A 173 -1.77 -6.46 7.61
C ALA A 173 -0.43 -6.28 6.88
N PRO A 174 0.07 -5.03 6.79
CA PRO A 174 1.37 -4.80 6.19
C PRO A 174 2.47 -5.43 7.04
N LYS A 175 3.48 -5.96 6.39
CA LYS A 175 4.74 -6.22 7.06
C LYS A 175 5.30 -4.90 7.57
N THR A 176 5.77 -4.91 8.80
CA THR A 176 6.24 -3.70 9.47
C THR A 176 7.62 -3.90 10.03
N ASP A 177 8.57 -3.08 9.57
CA ASP A 177 9.92 -3.01 10.09
C ASP A 177 10.13 -1.66 10.80
N VAL A 178 10.75 -1.69 11.99
CA VAL A 178 11.04 -0.48 12.77
C VAL A 178 12.51 -0.49 13.15
N PHE A 179 13.20 0.61 12.83
CA PHE A 179 14.59 0.81 13.19
C PHE A 179 14.87 2.28 13.49
N THR A 180 16.01 2.54 14.10
CA THR A 180 16.48 3.91 14.41
C THR A 180 17.77 4.17 13.66
N GLU A 181 17.97 5.41 13.23
CA GLU A 181 19.16 5.85 12.53
C GLU A 181 19.63 7.21 13.06
N GLU A 182 20.92 7.35 13.31
CA GLU A 182 21.54 8.63 13.60
C GLU A 182 21.94 9.28 12.29
N VAL A 183 21.35 10.44 12.02
CA VAL A 183 21.46 11.13 10.74
C VAL A 183 22.31 12.39 10.92
N ASN A 184 23.27 12.55 10.02
CA ASN A 184 24.06 13.77 9.89
C ASN A 184 23.91 14.30 8.46
N GLN A 185 23.03 15.27 8.27
CA GLN A 185 22.65 15.96 7.06
C GLN A 185 21.73 15.19 6.10
N THR A 186 21.90 13.88 5.89
CA THR A 186 21.12 13.15 4.88
C THR A 186 20.68 11.79 5.41
N LEU A 187 19.39 11.50 5.31
CA LEU A 187 18.83 10.16 5.53
C LEU A 187 18.55 9.50 4.16
N HIS A 188 19.06 8.30 3.98
CA HIS A 188 18.86 7.49 2.79
C HIS A 188 17.85 6.38 3.06
N LEU A 189 16.79 6.32 2.25
CA LEU A 189 15.74 5.31 2.34
C LEU A 189 15.70 4.49 1.04
N ASN A 190 15.91 3.20 1.17
CA ASN A 190 15.85 2.26 0.05
C ASN A 190 14.50 1.56 0.04
N PHE A 191 13.86 1.50 -1.11
CA PHE A 191 12.61 0.81 -1.35
C PHE A 191 12.82 -0.21 -2.46
N SER A 192 12.29 -1.41 -2.25
CA SER A 192 12.21 -2.47 -3.25
C SER A 192 10.79 -2.99 -3.21
N VAL A 193 10.01 -2.70 -4.24
CA VAL A 193 8.58 -3.03 -4.31
C VAL A 193 8.37 -4.07 -5.40
N ILE A 194 7.97 -5.28 -5.00
CA ILE A 194 7.74 -6.38 -5.92
C ILE A 194 6.29 -6.37 -6.39
N GLY A 195 6.11 -6.46 -7.71
CA GLY A 195 4.81 -6.41 -8.35
C GLY A 195 4.15 -5.05 -8.21
N THR A 196 2.83 -5.00 -8.26
CA THR A 196 2.04 -3.76 -8.11
C THR A 196 1.84 -3.36 -6.64
N GLY A 197 2.89 -3.49 -5.83
CA GLY A 197 2.85 -3.23 -4.40
C GLY A 197 3.04 -1.75 -4.02
N LEU A 198 2.91 -1.51 -2.73
CA LEU A 198 3.13 -0.22 -2.08
C LEU A 198 4.05 -0.43 -0.87
N GLN A 199 5.07 0.41 -0.73
CA GLN A 199 5.82 0.54 0.51
C GLN A 199 5.69 1.97 1.05
N MET A 200 5.58 2.10 2.37
CA MET A 200 5.53 3.38 3.05
C MET A 200 6.58 3.45 4.14
N ALA A 201 7.26 4.59 4.27
CA ALA A 201 8.14 4.87 5.40
C ALA A 201 7.63 6.10 6.16
N VAL A 202 7.51 5.95 7.47
CA VAL A 202 7.24 7.03 8.42
C VAL A 202 8.53 7.33 9.13
N VAL A 203 9.00 8.56 9.04
CA VAL A 203 10.28 9.03 9.61
C VAL A 203 9.98 10.08 10.66
N GLU A 204 10.26 9.79 11.92
CA GLU A 204 9.98 10.65 13.06
C GLU A 204 11.27 11.00 13.80
N SER A 205 11.47 12.29 14.10
CA SER A 205 12.59 12.73 14.93
C SER A 205 12.36 12.28 16.38
N LEU A 206 13.33 11.60 16.96
CA LEU A 206 13.31 11.24 18.37
C LEU A 206 13.82 12.42 19.23
N PRO A 207 13.31 12.58 20.47
CA PRO A 207 13.86 13.55 21.41
C PRO A 207 15.31 13.17 21.70
N GLY A 208 16.20 14.17 21.62
CA GLY A 208 17.58 14.06 22.08
C GLY A 208 17.68 14.07 23.60
#